data_93281456ca7e8a7a0dee184e0af0b26a
#
_entry.id   93281456ca7e8a7a0dee184e0af0b26a
#
_cell.length_a   1.000
_cell.length_b   1.000
_cell.length_c   1.000
_cell.angle_alpha   90.00
_cell.angle_beta   90.00
_cell.angle_gamma   90.00
#
_symmetry.space_group_name_H-M   'P 1'
#
loop_
_entity.id
_entity.type
_entity.pdbx_description
1 polymer ?
#
loop_
_entity_poly.entity_id
_entity_poly.type
_entity_poly.pdbx_seq_one_letter_code
_entity_poly.pdbx_strand_id
1 'polypeptide(L)'
;MSTGAESDPEVVAGPGSIAIEIPARSDFVSFVRVVVAAAAELRPDIAIERIEDLKLAVSEAVTNAINAQERVGTIDRIRIECEVTDDEITVFIHDRGQGFDQGEVPELPEPDHPDRLLHESGLGLHLMAMLTDETEVSSDDAGTDVKLVVYSSNRRRLG
;
A
#
# COMPACT_ATOMS: atom_id res chain seq x y z
N MET A 1 17.08 5.07 48.45
CA MET A 1 17.09 5.63 47.08
C MET A 1 16.77 4.50 46.12
N SER A 2 15.56 4.48 45.62
CA SER A 2 15.11 3.48 44.64
C SER A 2 15.60 3.94 43.27
N THR A 3 16.64 3.33 42.77
CA THR A 3 16.95 3.37 41.34
C THR A 3 15.91 2.53 40.65
N GLY A 4 14.88 3.18 40.10
CA GLY A 4 14.00 2.54 39.17
C GLY A 4 14.82 2.02 38.01
N ALA A 5 14.97 0.72 37.92
CA ALA A 5 15.41 0.11 36.67
C ALA A 5 14.32 0.42 35.66
N GLU A 6 14.54 1.41 34.81
CA GLU A 6 13.86 1.50 33.54
C GLU A 6 14.19 0.19 32.84
N SER A 7 13.26 -0.75 32.87
CA SER A 7 13.33 -1.89 32.00
C SER A 7 13.28 -1.32 30.58
N ASP A 8 14.40 -1.44 29.85
CA ASP A 8 14.39 -1.30 28.41
C ASP A 8 13.18 -2.06 27.88
N PRO A 9 12.39 -1.44 27.01
CA PRO A 9 11.30 -2.17 26.37
C PRO A 9 11.94 -3.39 25.72
N GLU A 10 11.58 -4.55 26.22
CA GLU A 10 11.99 -5.82 25.63
C GLU A 10 11.66 -5.73 24.14
N VAL A 11 12.68 -5.65 23.31
CA VAL A 11 12.51 -5.70 21.86
C VAL A 11 12.02 -7.11 21.57
N VAL A 12 10.72 -7.27 21.67
CA VAL A 12 10.06 -8.49 21.23
C VAL A 12 10.41 -8.60 19.75
N ALA A 13 11.17 -9.62 19.39
CA ALA A 13 11.41 -9.98 18.00
C ALA A 13 10.07 -10.41 17.38
N GLY A 14 9.24 -9.43 17.17
CA GLY A 14 7.95 -9.56 16.50
C GLY A 14 8.11 -9.38 15.00
N PRO A 15 7.00 -9.46 14.28
CA PRO A 15 6.98 -9.17 12.86
C PRO A 15 7.60 -7.78 12.60
N GLY A 16 8.46 -7.70 11.59
CA GLY A 16 9.12 -6.45 11.23
C GLY A 16 8.11 -5.44 10.67
N SER A 17 8.17 -4.21 11.15
CA SER A 17 7.38 -3.10 10.62
C SER A 17 8.32 -1.98 10.18
N ILE A 18 8.07 -1.46 8.98
CA ILE A 18 8.79 -0.33 8.40
C ILE A 18 7.77 0.73 8.07
N ALA A 19 8.01 1.96 8.50
CA ALA A 19 7.18 3.10 8.14
C ALA A 19 8.03 4.19 7.51
N ILE A 20 7.56 4.75 6.41
CA ILE A 20 8.18 5.88 5.73
C ILE A 20 7.13 6.93 5.40
N GLU A 21 7.56 8.17 5.32
CA GLU A 21 6.75 9.28 4.83
C GLU A 21 7.45 9.91 3.63
N ILE A 22 6.72 10.09 2.55
CA ILE A 22 7.23 10.66 1.31
C ILE A 22 6.45 11.92 0.94
N PRO A 23 7.09 12.89 0.25
CA PRO A 23 6.34 13.95 -0.40
C PRO A 23 5.51 13.38 -1.55
N ALA A 24 4.40 14.04 -1.88
CA ALA A 24 3.52 13.65 -2.99
C ALA A 24 4.15 14.00 -4.35
N ARG A 25 5.22 13.31 -4.71
CA ARG A 25 5.98 13.50 -5.94
C ARG A 25 6.19 12.17 -6.64
N SER A 26 5.99 12.14 -7.94
CA SER A 26 6.06 10.91 -8.75
C SER A 26 7.44 10.24 -8.76
N ASP A 27 8.52 11.00 -8.54
CA ASP A 27 9.88 10.46 -8.45
C ASP A 27 10.11 9.58 -7.21
N PHE A 28 9.23 9.66 -6.20
CA PHE A 28 9.28 8.78 -5.01
C PHE A 28 8.62 7.42 -5.21
N VAL A 29 7.86 7.20 -6.27
CA VAL A 29 7.21 5.90 -6.53
C VAL A 29 8.25 4.78 -6.65
N SER A 30 9.32 5.00 -7.38
CA SER A 30 10.41 4.02 -7.52
C SER A 30 11.11 3.73 -6.21
N PHE A 31 11.28 4.71 -5.36
CA PHE A 31 11.86 4.56 -4.03
C PHE A 31 10.97 3.65 -3.14
N VAL A 32 9.67 3.89 -3.13
CA VAL A 32 8.73 3.05 -2.35
C VAL A 32 8.74 1.61 -2.84
N ARG A 33 8.79 1.38 -4.15
CA ARG A 33 8.90 0.04 -4.73
C ARG A 33 10.13 -0.71 -4.22
N VAL A 34 11.28 -0.04 -4.18
CA VAL A 34 12.54 -0.62 -3.67
C VAL A 34 12.43 -0.98 -2.20
N VAL A 35 11.87 -0.09 -1.38
CA VAL A 35 11.69 -0.33 0.06
C VAL A 35 10.76 -1.53 0.30
N VAL A 36 9.63 -1.59 -0.37
CA VAL A 36 8.68 -2.70 -0.24
C VAL A 36 9.26 -4.02 -0.73
N ALA A 37 9.98 -4.01 -1.85
CA ALA A 37 10.66 -5.19 -2.37
C ALA A 37 11.73 -5.71 -1.38
N ALA A 38 12.52 -4.82 -0.83
CA ALA A 38 13.54 -5.18 0.16
C ALA A 38 12.92 -5.78 1.42
N ALA A 39 11.80 -5.24 1.88
CA ALA A 39 11.06 -5.81 3.01
C ALA A 39 10.50 -7.21 2.67
N ALA A 40 9.97 -7.39 1.47
CA ALA A 40 9.44 -8.66 1.01
C ALA A 40 10.52 -9.75 0.88
N GLU A 41 11.73 -9.38 0.50
CA GLU A 41 12.87 -10.30 0.41
C GLU A 41 13.33 -10.85 1.77
N LEU A 42 12.92 -10.24 2.87
CA LEU A 42 13.13 -10.83 4.21
C LEU A 42 12.34 -12.12 4.40
N ARG A 43 11.41 -12.42 3.51
CA ARG A 43 10.60 -13.64 3.51
C ARG A 43 10.98 -14.54 2.32
N PRO A 44 11.86 -15.52 2.51
CA PRO A 44 12.31 -16.41 1.43
C PRO A 44 11.20 -17.34 0.90
N ASP A 45 10.11 -17.48 1.64
CA ASP A 45 8.93 -18.29 1.27
C ASP A 45 7.91 -17.53 0.41
N ILE A 46 8.18 -16.27 0.07
CA ILE A 46 7.40 -15.53 -0.91
C ILE A 46 8.08 -15.61 -2.27
N ALA A 47 7.35 -16.11 -3.26
CA ALA A 47 7.87 -16.24 -4.61
C ALA A 47 8.20 -14.87 -5.22
N ILE A 48 9.25 -14.83 -6.04
CA ILE A 48 9.72 -13.59 -6.69
C ILE A 48 8.61 -12.93 -7.52
N GLU A 49 7.79 -13.73 -8.20
CA GLU A 49 6.65 -13.26 -8.99
C GLU A 49 5.62 -12.52 -8.12
N ARG A 50 5.45 -12.96 -6.87
CA ARG A 50 4.55 -12.31 -5.92
C ARG A 50 5.11 -11.00 -5.40
N ILE A 51 6.42 -10.90 -5.28
CA ILE A 51 7.10 -9.64 -4.95
C ILE A 51 6.96 -8.64 -6.10
N GLU A 52 7.10 -9.08 -7.33
CA GLU A 52 6.89 -8.23 -8.50
C GLU A 52 5.42 -7.75 -8.62
N ASP A 53 4.46 -8.63 -8.36
CA ASP A 53 3.04 -8.27 -8.29
C ASP A 53 2.79 -7.20 -7.21
N LEU A 54 3.35 -7.38 -6.03
CA LEU A 54 3.23 -6.41 -4.93
C LEU A 54 3.85 -5.06 -5.28
N LYS A 55 5.01 -5.05 -5.91
CA LYS A 55 5.67 -3.82 -6.38
C LYS A 55 4.77 -3.04 -7.35
N LEU A 56 4.12 -3.73 -8.26
CA LEU A 56 3.22 -3.11 -9.22
C LEU A 56 1.96 -2.57 -8.53
N ALA A 57 1.36 -3.35 -7.63
CA ALA A 57 0.19 -2.91 -6.85
C ALA A 57 0.50 -1.67 -6.00
N VAL A 58 1.64 -1.67 -5.33
CA VAL A 58 2.10 -0.52 -4.52
C VAL A 58 2.35 0.71 -5.40
N SER A 59 2.93 0.54 -6.58
CA SER A 59 3.12 1.64 -7.53
C SER A 59 1.81 2.32 -7.91
N GLU A 60 0.78 1.53 -8.17
CA GLU A 60 -0.57 2.04 -8.47
C GLU A 60 -1.18 2.78 -7.27
N ALA A 61 -1.08 2.19 -6.08
CA ALA A 61 -1.62 2.80 -4.86
C ALA A 61 -0.94 4.13 -4.53
N VAL A 62 0.38 4.19 -4.63
CA VAL A 62 1.16 5.42 -4.37
C VAL A 62 0.90 6.48 -5.43
N THR A 63 0.81 6.10 -6.69
CA THR A 63 0.46 7.03 -7.78
C THR A 63 -0.92 7.63 -7.58
N ASN A 64 -1.90 6.82 -7.18
CA ASN A 64 -3.24 7.30 -6.86
C ASN A 64 -3.23 8.26 -5.67
N ALA A 65 -2.45 7.97 -4.64
CA ALA A 65 -2.28 8.84 -3.47
C ALA A 65 -1.67 10.19 -3.85
N ILE A 66 -0.63 10.20 -4.67
CA ILE A 66 0.01 11.42 -5.19
C ILE A 66 -1.00 12.26 -5.97
N ASN A 67 -1.72 11.66 -6.89
CA ASN A 67 -2.72 12.35 -7.70
C ASN A 67 -3.86 12.93 -6.83
N ALA A 68 -4.30 12.19 -5.82
CA ALA A 68 -5.33 12.66 -4.90
C ALA A 68 -4.87 13.90 -4.11
N GLN A 69 -3.62 13.92 -3.64
CA GLN A 69 -3.07 15.07 -2.91
C GLN A 69 -2.82 16.27 -3.82
N GLU A 70 -2.39 16.05 -5.05
CA GLU A 70 -2.22 17.13 -6.05
C GLU A 70 -3.56 17.83 -6.34
N ARG A 71 -4.66 17.09 -6.42
CA ARG A 71 -6.01 17.66 -6.68
C ARG A 71 -6.47 18.62 -5.58
N VAL A 72 -6.15 18.34 -4.32
CA VAL A 72 -6.51 19.23 -3.20
C VAL A 72 -5.43 20.25 -2.90
N GLY A 73 -4.25 20.15 -3.51
CA GLY A 73 -3.13 21.05 -3.30
C GLY A 73 -2.52 21.00 -1.90
N THR A 74 -2.66 19.90 -1.20
CA THR A 74 -2.04 19.72 0.12
C THR A 74 -0.55 19.43 0.01
N ILE A 75 0.21 19.93 1.00
CA ILE A 75 1.63 19.64 1.17
C ILE A 75 1.88 18.47 2.14
N ASP A 76 0.82 17.83 2.61
CA ASP A 76 0.92 16.69 3.52
C ASP A 76 1.71 15.55 2.89
N ARG A 77 2.37 14.77 3.74
CA ARG A 77 3.13 13.61 3.29
C ARG A 77 2.23 12.39 3.16
N ILE A 78 2.61 11.49 2.25
CA ILE A 78 2.02 10.17 2.11
C ILE A 78 2.79 9.24 3.05
N ARG A 79 2.06 8.52 3.91
CA ARG A 79 2.62 7.53 4.83
C ARG A 79 2.48 6.15 4.23
N ILE A 80 3.58 5.42 4.18
CA ILE A 80 3.61 4.02 3.77
C ILE A 80 4.13 3.18 4.93
N GLU A 81 3.39 2.15 5.29
CA GLU A 81 3.80 1.17 6.29
C GLU A 81 3.85 -0.21 5.65
N CYS A 82 4.91 -0.96 5.95
CA CYS A 82 5.07 -2.33 5.48
C CYS A 82 5.26 -3.24 6.70
N GLU A 83 4.38 -4.18 6.89
CA GLU A 83 4.44 -5.20 7.95
C GLU A 83 4.80 -6.55 7.35
N VAL A 84 5.83 -7.17 7.89
CA VAL A 84 6.30 -8.50 7.47
C VAL A 84 6.09 -9.48 8.59
N THR A 85 5.23 -10.46 8.38
CA THR A 85 4.94 -11.55 9.33
C THR A 85 5.35 -12.90 8.74
N ASP A 86 5.18 -13.98 9.50
CA ASP A 86 5.42 -15.34 8.99
C ASP A 86 4.41 -15.76 7.91
N ASP A 87 3.24 -15.17 7.91
CA ASP A 87 2.13 -15.57 7.04
C ASP A 87 1.90 -14.66 5.85
N GLU A 88 2.31 -13.39 5.96
CA GLU A 88 1.97 -12.39 4.95
C GLU A 88 2.87 -11.16 4.99
N ILE A 89 2.83 -10.40 3.91
CA ILE A 89 3.29 -9.02 3.85
C ILE A 89 2.08 -8.14 3.65
N THR A 90 1.97 -7.11 4.48
CA THR A 90 0.91 -6.10 4.39
C THR A 90 1.52 -4.73 4.14
N VAL A 91 1.01 -4.03 3.16
CA VAL A 91 1.41 -2.65 2.86
C VAL A 91 0.21 -1.73 3.02
N PHE A 92 0.36 -0.70 3.84
CA PHE A 92 -0.62 0.36 4.02
C PHE A 92 -0.12 1.63 3.35
N ILE A 93 -0.99 2.29 2.61
CA ILE A 93 -0.73 3.59 1.99
C ILE A 93 -1.81 4.56 2.48
N HIS A 94 -1.39 5.61 3.18
CA HIS A 94 -2.26 6.64 3.73
C HIS A 94 -1.99 7.97 3.05
N ASP A 95 -3.00 8.52 2.40
CA ASP A 95 -2.95 9.87 1.85
C ASP A 95 -3.99 10.78 2.53
N ARG A 96 -3.79 12.08 2.39
CA ARG A 96 -4.69 13.14 2.86
C ARG A 96 -5.29 13.93 1.70
N GLY A 97 -5.42 13.28 0.55
CA GLY A 97 -6.10 13.82 -0.61
C GLY A 97 -7.60 13.83 -0.42
N GLN A 98 -8.30 14.21 -1.46
CA GLN A 98 -9.75 14.09 -1.50
C GLN A 98 -10.11 12.60 -1.64
N GLY A 99 -10.83 12.09 -0.62
CA GLY A 99 -11.39 10.75 -0.69
C GLY A 99 -12.38 10.62 -1.84
N PHE A 100 -12.58 9.41 -2.31
CA PHE A 100 -13.65 9.11 -3.26
C PHE A 100 -14.73 8.26 -2.58
N ASP A 101 -15.98 8.44 -3.02
CA ASP A 101 -17.07 7.61 -2.57
C ASP A 101 -17.00 6.27 -3.31
N GLN A 102 -16.85 5.16 -2.58
CA GLN A 102 -16.83 3.82 -3.16
C GLN A 102 -18.15 3.44 -3.87
N GLY A 103 -19.27 4.10 -3.50
CA GLY A 103 -20.54 3.95 -4.18
C GLY A 103 -20.61 4.65 -5.54
N GLU A 104 -19.68 5.55 -5.81
CA GLU A 104 -19.60 6.34 -7.05
C GLU A 104 -18.51 5.85 -8.02
N VAL A 105 -17.92 4.67 -7.81
CA VAL A 105 -17.04 4.09 -8.82
C VAL A 105 -17.91 3.75 -10.04
N PRO A 106 -17.91 4.59 -11.09
CA PRO A 106 -18.73 4.32 -12.26
C PRO A 106 -18.26 3.04 -12.92
N GLU A 107 -19.19 2.28 -13.49
CA GLU A 107 -18.84 1.17 -14.36
C GLU A 107 -17.82 1.66 -15.39
N LEU A 108 -16.74 0.88 -15.58
CA LEU A 108 -15.73 1.22 -16.55
C LEU A 108 -16.38 1.38 -17.93
N PRO A 109 -16.22 2.55 -18.59
CA PRO A 109 -16.70 2.70 -19.95
C PRO A 109 -16.03 1.68 -20.87
N GLU A 110 -16.69 1.33 -21.96
CA GLU A 110 -16.14 0.42 -22.96
C GLU A 110 -14.71 0.83 -23.39
N PRO A 111 -13.85 -0.14 -23.81
CA PRO A 111 -12.43 0.09 -24.09
C PRO A 111 -12.13 1.28 -25.02
N ASP A 112 -13.05 1.61 -25.91
CA ASP A 112 -12.87 2.66 -26.92
C ASP A 112 -13.44 4.02 -26.53
N HIS A 113 -13.99 4.16 -25.32
CA HIS A 113 -14.61 5.42 -24.90
C HIS A 113 -13.53 6.42 -24.44
N PRO A 114 -13.60 7.69 -24.93
CA PRO A 114 -12.62 8.73 -24.53
C PRO A 114 -12.58 9.00 -23.03
N ASP A 115 -13.68 8.76 -22.32
CA ASP A 115 -13.76 8.93 -20.86
C ASP A 115 -13.00 7.87 -20.07
N ARG A 116 -12.51 6.81 -20.72
CA ARG A 116 -11.73 5.75 -20.07
C ARG A 116 -10.44 6.29 -19.42
N LEU A 117 -9.80 7.27 -20.06
CA LEU A 117 -8.61 7.94 -19.52
C LEU A 117 -8.92 8.75 -18.25
N LEU A 118 -10.17 9.20 -18.08
CA LEU A 118 -10.65 9.90 -16.90
C LEU A 118 -10.97 8.94 -15.73
N HIS A 119 -11.09 7.65 -16.01
CA HIS A 119 -11.42 6.59 -15.03
C HIS A 119 -10.21 5.70 -14.69
N GLU A 120 -8.98 6.16 -14.90
CA GLU A 120 -7.75 5.42 -14.56
C GLU A 120 -7.72 4.95 -13.11
N SER A 121 -8.32 5.69 -12.17
CA SER A 121 -8.42 5.29 -10.76
C SER A 121 -9.22 3.99 -10.55
N GLY A 122 -10.24 3.73 -11.37
CA GLY A 122 -11.01 2.48 -11.35
C GLY A 122 -10.17 1.28 -11.83
N LEU A 123 -9.36 1.47 -12.87
CA LEU A 123 -8.44 0.45 -13.37
C LEU A 123 -7.36 0.11 -12.36
N GLY A 124 -6.82 1.10 -11.66
CA GLY A 124 -5.81 0.90 -10.62
C GLY A 124 -6.31 0.02 -9.48
N LEU A 125 -7.55 0.20 -9.03
CA LEU A 125 -8.18 -0.62 -7.99
C LEU A 125 -8.35 -2.08 -8.45
N HIS A 126 -8.80 -2.32 -9.66
CA HIS A 126 -8.90 -3.65 -10.23
C HIS A 126 -7.52 -4.32 -10.37
N LEU A 127 -6.53 -3.58 -10.82
CA LEU A 127 -5.17 -4.07 -10.93
C LEU A 127 -4.60 -4.48 -9.57
N MET A 128 -4.76 -3.65 -8.54
CA MET A 128 -4.34 -3.97 -7.18
C MET A 128 -5.01 -5.26 -6.68
N ALA A 129 -6.31 -5.42 -6.91
CA ALA A 129 -7.06 -6.61 -6.50
C ALA A 129 -6.60 -7.88 -7.22
N MET A 130 -6.17 -7.79 -8.48
CA MET A 130 -5.64 -8.91 -9.23
C MET A 130 -4.23 -9.33 -8.79
N LEU A 131 -3.43 -8.37 -8.32
CA LEU A 131 -2.02 -8.56 -8.01
C LEU A 131 -1.77 -8.95 -6.54
N THR A 132 -2.76 -8.83 -5.68
CA THR A 132 -2.65 -9.11 -4.25
C THR A 132 -3.66 -10.15 -3.81
N ASP A 133 -3.44 -10.74 -2.64
CA ASP A 133 -4.38 -11.70 -2.06
C ASP A 133 -5.54 -11.01 -1.37
N GLU A 134 -5.31 -9.83 -0.76
CA GLU A 134 -6.35 -8.96 -0.21
C GLU A 134 -6.07 -7.51 -0.59
N THR A 135 -7.13 -6.79 -0.93
CA THR A 135 -7.10 -5.34 -1.16
C THR A 135 -8.28 -4.70 -0.45
N GLU A 136 -8.00 -3.76 0.42
CA GLU A 136 -9.02 -2.96 1.09
C GLU A 136 -8.75 -1.48 0.84
N VAL A 137 -9.78 -0.73 0.52
CA VAL A 137 -9.72 0.72 0.32
C VAL A 137 -10.79 1.36 1.19
N SER A 138 -10.38 2.30 2.03
CA SER A 138 -11.26 3.09 2.88
C SER A 138 -11.01 4.56 2.63
N SER A 139 -12.05 5.33 2.39
CA SER A 139 -11.97 6.74 2.03
C SER A 139 -12.98 7.56 2.83
N ASP A 140 -12.53 8.70 3.31
CA ASP A 140 -13.35 9.70 3.98
C ASP A 140 -12.90 11.11 3.60
N ASP A 141 -13.47 12.15 4.26
CA ASP A 141 -13.10 13.54 4.00
C ASP A 141 -11.65 13.88 4.36
N ALA A 142 -11.00 13.05 5.18
CA ALA A 142 -9.62 13.25 5.63
C ALA A 142 -8.58 12.62 4.69
N GLY A 143 -8.99 11.71 3.78
CA GLY A 143 -8.11 11.04 2.83
C GLY A 143 -8.49 9.61 2.55
N THR A 144 -7.55 8.85 2.03
CA THR A 144 -7.74 7.45 1.64
C THR A 144 -6.68 6.56 2.27
N ASP A 145 -7.14 5.41 2.75
CA ASP A 145 -6.30 4.33 3.26
C ASP A 145 -6.42 3.12 2.33
N VAL A 146 -5.30 2.64 1.84
CA VAL A 146 -5.21 1.42 1.03
C VAL A 146 -4.42 0.38 1.80
N LYS A 147 -4.94 -0.84 1.87
CA LYS A 147 -4.26 -2.00 2.45
C LYS A 147 -4.11 -3.06 1.37
N LEU A 148 -2.88 -3.50 1.15
CA LEU A 148 -2.52 -4.56 0.20
C LEU A 148 -1.87 -5.70 0.96
N VAL A 149 -2.31 -6.94 0.73
CA VAL A 149 -1.80 -8.14 1.41
C VAL A 149 -1.36 -9.17 0.39
N VAL A 150 -0.15 -9.69 0.57
CA VAL A 150 0.38 -10.85 -0.16
C VAL A 150 0.73 -11.95 0.84
N TYR A 151 0.14 -13.13 0.63
CA TYR A 151 0.34 -14.29 1.50
C TYR A 151 1.64 -15.01 1.21
N SER A 152 2.27 -15.51 2.27
CA SER A 152 3.37 -16.46 2.15
C SER A 152 2.90 -17.79 1.52
N SER A 153 3.84 -18.57 1.02
CA SER A 153 3.54 -19.90 0.47
C SER A 153 2.95 -20.85 1.51
N ASN A 154 3.32 -20.68 2.78
CA ASN A 154 2.79 -21.49 3.87
C ASN A 154 1.31 -21.23 4.09
N ARG A 155 0.89 -19.96 4.12
CA ARG A 155 -0.52 -19.60 4.27
C ARG A 155 -1.36 -20.07 3.09
N ARG A 156 -0.83 -20.01 1.86
CA ARG A 156 -1.53 -20.48 0.65
C ARG A 156 -1.82 -21.97 0.65
N ARG A 157 -0.95 -22.78 1.27
CA ARG A 157 -1.13 -24.24 1.35
C ARG A 157 -2.18 -24.66 2.36
N LEU A 158 -2.51 -23.83 3.32
CA LEU A 158 -3.47 -24.10 4.39
C LEU A 158 -4.90 -23.62 4.05
N GLY A 159 -5.06 -22.87 2.98
CA GLY A 159 -6.35 -22.42 2.46
C GLY A 159 -6.77 -23.17 1.22
#